data_5c36ce80540ca7034d24f49854a528f1
#
_entry.id   5c36ce80540ca7034d24f49854a528f1
#
_cell.length_a   1.000
_cell.length_b   1.000
_cell.length_c   1.000
_cell.angle_alpha   90.00
_cell.angle_beta   90.00
_cell.angle_gamma   90.00
#
_symmetry.space_group_name_H-M   'P 1'
#
loop_
_entity.id
_entity.type
_entity.pdbx_description
1 polymer ?
#
loop_
_entity_poly.entity_id
_entity_poly.type
_entity_poly.pdbx_seq_one_letter_code
_entity_poly.pdbx_strand_id
1 'polypeptide(L)'
;TLQKGLHLNFTEFVSQKGVYAMPLKQVIIRSLLHRLDGQKVKDSVARQLDRFEEVMGQGPDYIDGHQHVHQLPMIREALLAEMERRYAASMPWLRYTGAQRLATGFAFKDRFKAQIIAGLGSRDLLRLARAKGVTMNTSFTGVYDFQGGKERYSALVKAWLAVMQHGDSMMCHPSLSSVQDDPVGLQRLAEYEVLAGSDMQQWLEQYSLRIA
;
A
#
# COMPACT_ATOMS: atom_id res chain seq x y z
N THR A 1 -13.90 14.96 -3.11
CA THR A 1 -13.50 14.22 -4.33
C THR A 1 -12.66 13.03 -3.89
N LEU A 2 -12.98 11.81 -4.34
CA LEU A 2 -12.18 10.63 -4.04
C LEU A 2 -10.80 10.75 -4.69
N GLN A 3 -9.75 10.49 -3.91
CA GLN A 3 -8.38 10.46 -4.39
C GLN A 3 -8.16 9.23 -5.29
N LYS A 4 -7.42 9.42 -6.39
CA LYS A 4 -7.08 8.39 -7.35
C LYS A 4 -5.63 7.95 -7.13
N GLY A 5 -5.43 6.67 -6.84
CA GLY A 5 -4.12 6.13 -6.51
C GLY A 5 -3.59 5.14 -7.53
N LEU A 6 -2.29 5.17 -7.75
CA LEU A 6 -1.58 4.13 -8.47
C LEU A 6 -1.04 3.08 -7.50
N HIS A 7 -1.36 1.82 -7.76
CA HIS A 7 -0.84 0.69 -7.01
C HIS A 7 0.21 -0.05 -7.86
N LEU A 8 1.47 0.30 -7.68
CA LEU A 8 2.60 -0.27 -8.43
C LEU A 8 2.73 -1.78 -8.20
N ASN A 9 2.91 -2.54 -9.27
CA ASN A 9 3.15 -3.97 -9.21
C ASN A 9 4.50 -4.34 -9.83
N PHE A 10 5.27 -5.18 -9.14
CA PHE A 10 6.56 -5.70 -9.60
C PHE A 10 6.63 -7.23 -9.56
N THR A 11 5.51 -7.89 -9.36
CA THR A 11 5.42 -9.35 -9.46
C THR A 11 5.20 -9.83 -10.90
N GLU A 12 4.89 -8.89 -11.80
CA GLU A 12 4.79 -9.12 -13.23
C GLU A 12 5.66 -8.13 -13.98
N PHE A 13 6.58 -8.64 -14.78
CA PHE A 13 7.44 -7.83 -15.65
C PHE A 13 7.03 -8.02 -17.10
N VAL A 14 6.71 -6.91 -17.77
CA VAL A 14 6.47 -6.90 -19.21
C VAL A 14 7.80 -6.69 -19.91
N SER A 15 8.15 -7.56 -20.84
CA SER A 15 9.28 -7.39 -21.74
C SER A 15 8.83 -7.53 -23.20
N GLN A 16 9.70 -7.18 -24.15
CA GLN A 16 9.43 -7.42 -25.58
C GLN A 16 9.22 -8.91 -25.91
N LYS A 17 9.65 -9.82 -25.03
CA LYS A 17 9.49 -11.28 -25.16
C LYS A 17 8.25 -11.82 -24.46
N GLY A 18 7.43 -10.98 -23.83
CA GLY A 18 6.21 -11.35 -23.13
C GLY A 18 6.18 -10.92 -21.65
N VAL A 19 5.10 -11.29 -20.99
CA VAL A 19 4.91 -11.09 -19.54
C VAL A 19 5.49 -12.29 -18.81
N TYR A 20 6.34 -12.08 -17.83
CA TYR A 20 6.82 -13.11 -16.93
C TYR A 20 6.62 -12.69 -15.48
N ALA A 21 6.11 -13.62 -14.69
CA ALA A 21 5.89 -13.42 -13.27
C ALA A 21 7.20 -13.63 -12.48
N MET A 22 7.48 -12.72 -11.55
CA MET A 22 8.54 -12.90 -10.56
C MET A 22 7.88 -13.00 -9.18
N PRO A 23 7.96 -14.16 -8.50
CA PRO A 23 7.39 -14.29 -7.16
C PRO A 23 7.92 -13.21 -6.20
N LEU A 24 7.06 -12.68 -5.34
CA LEU A 24 7.41 -11.61 -4.37
C LEU A 24 8.72 -11.89 -3.62
N LYS A 25 8.91 -13.13 -3.16
CA LYS A 25 10.15 -13.53 -2.46
C LYS A 25 11.40 -13.26 -3.30
N GLN A 26 11.35 -13.51 -4.60
CA GLN A 26 12.46 -13.24 -5.51
C GLN A 26 12.65 -11.74 -5.73
N VAL A 27 11.56 -10.97 -5.86
CA VAL A 27 11.63 -9.51 -5.96
C VAL A 27 12.33 -8.94 -4.73
N ILE A 28 11.92 -9.35 -3.54
CA ILE A 28 12.51 -8.90 -2.27
C ILE A 28 14.01 -9.25 -2.22
N ILE A 29 14.36 -10.52 -2.42
CA ILE A 29 15.76 -10.97 -2.33
C ILE A 29 16.64 -10.26 -3.35
N ARG A 30 16.22 -10.19 -4.61
CA ARG A 30 17.01 -9.53 -5.66
C ARG A 30 17.13 -8.04 -5.43
N SER A 31 16.08 -7.39 -4.94
CA SER A 31 16.11 -5.98 -4.59
C SER A 31 17.10 -5.71 -3.44
N LEU A 32 17.02 -6.46 -2.34
CA LEU A 32 17.93 -6.30 -1.19
C LEU A 32 19.40 -6.58 -1.56
N LEU A 33 19.65 -7.50 -2.50
CA LEU A 33 20.98 -7.79 -3.03
C LEU A 33 21.41 -6.86 -4.18
N HIS A 34 20.59 -5.86 -4.55
CA HIS A 34 20.83 -4.97 -5.70
C HIS A 34 21.03 -5.74 -7.02
N ARG A 35 20.31 -6.85 -7.20
CA ARG A 35 20.39 -7.74 -8.38
C ARG A 35 19.15 -7.67 -9.28
N LEU A 36 18.29 -6.70 -9.10
CA LEU A 36 17.26 -6.35 -10.09
C LEU A 36 17.94 -5.67 -11.28
N ASP A 37 17.36 -5.83 -12.46
CA ASP A 37 17.76 -5.05 -13.64
C ASP A 37 17.24 -3.61 -13.48
N GLY A 38 18.14 -2.68 -13.19
CA GLY A 38 17.78 -1.30 -12.88
C GLY A 38 17.05 -0.59 -14.04
N GLN A 39 17.39 -0.92 -15.30
CA GLN A 39 16.68 -0.34 -16.46
C GLN A 39 15.26 -0.89 -16.54
N LYS A 40 15.06 -2.19 -16.36
CA LYS A 40 13.73 -2.79 -16.36
C LYS A 40 12.86 -2.27 -15.21
N VAL A 41 13.44 -1.99 -14.06
CA VAL A 41 12.71 -1.37 -12.94
C VAL A 41 12.23 0.02 -13.32
N LYS A 42 13.11 0.88 -13.87
CA LYS A 42 12.75 2.23 -14.34
C LYS A 42 11.66 2.18 -15.43
N ASP A 43 11.84 1.33 -16.42
CA ASP A 43 10.87 1.16 -17.50
C ASP A 43 9.50 0.65 -16.98
N SER A 44 9.52 -0.21 -15.97
CA SER A 44 8.29 -0.72 -15.36
C SER A 44 7.55 0.38 -14.60
N VAL A 45 8.27 1.21 -13.80
CA VAL A 45 7.66 2.37 -13.13
C VAL A 45 7.06 3.33 -14.14
N ALA A 46 7.83 3.71 -15.16
CA ALA A 46 7.38 4.65 -16.19
C ALA A 46 6.11 4.15 -16.89
N ARG A 47 6.10 2.90 -17.37
CA ARG A 47 4.91 2.32 -18.04
C ARG A 47 3.67 2.25 -17.17
N GLN A 48 3.82 1.95 -15.86
CA GLN A 48 2.67 1.91 -14.96
C GLN A 48 2.09 3.31 -14.73
N LEU A 49 2.94 4.33 -14.66
CA LEU A 49 2.51 5.72 -14.59
C LEU A 49 1.88 6.18 -15.92
N ASP A 50 2.50 5.86 -17.07
CA ASP A 50 1.94 6.16 -18.40
C ASP A 50 0.53 5.57 -18.53
N ARG A 51 0.37 4.30 -18.15
CA ARG A 51 -0.94 3.64 -18.22
C ARG A 51 -1.96 4.25 -17.27
N PHE A 52 -1.56 4.64 -16.07
CA PHE A 52 -2.44 5.34 -15.14
C PHE A 52 -2.91 6.69 -15.72
N GLU A 53 -1.98 7.49 -16.21
CA GLU A 53 -2.27 8.82 -16.81
C GLU A 53 -3.17 8.68 -18.05
N GLU A 54 -2.90 7.69 -18.90
CA GLU A 54 -3.73 7.40 -20.09
C GLU A 54 -5.20 7.08 -19.70
N VAL A 55 -5.41 6.27 -18.67
CA VAL A 55 -6.75 5.84 -18.25
C VAL A 55 -7.46 6.92 -17.45
N MET A 56 -6.74 7.61 -16.56
CA MET A 56 -7.33 8.55 -15.61
C MET A 56 -7.36 9.99 -16.12
N GLY A 57 -6.64 10.30 -17.22
CA GLY A 57 -6.51 11.63 -17.77
C GLY A 57 -5.71 12.62 -16.90
N GLN A 58 -5.09 12.13 -15.84
CA GLN A 58 -4.29 12.93 -14.89
C GLN A 58 -3.30 12.04 -14.15
N GLY A 59 -2.28 12.65 -13.52
CA GLY A 59 -1.38 11.95 -12.61
C GLY A 59 -2.10 11.43 -11.35
N PRO A 60 -1.49 10.49 -10.63
CA PRO A 60 -2.05 9.97 -9.39
C PRO A 60 -2.03 11.01 -8.27
N ASP A 61 -3.06 11.01 -7.41
CA ASP A 61 -3.06 11.78 -6.16
C ASP A 61 -2.13 11.13 -5.14
N TYR A 62 -2.02 9.79 -5.17
CA TYR A 62 -1.08 9.02 -4.34
C TYR A 62 -0.54 7.78 -5.04
N ILE A 63 0.59 7.30 -4.54
CA ILE A 63 1.23 6.07 -5.04
C ILE A 63 1.44 5.09 -3.88
N ASP A 64 1.12 3.84 -4.16
CA ASP A 64 1.34 2.71 -3.30
C ASP A 64 2.05 1.59 -4.06
N GLY A 65 2.45 0.51 -3.39
CA GLY A 65 3.01 -0.67 -4.01
C GLY A 65 2.30 -1.94 -3.56
N HIS A 66 1.86 -2.73 -4.52
CA HIS A 66 1.35 -4.06 -4.26
C HIS A 66 2.34 -4.85 -3.40
N GLN A 67 1.86 -5.46 -2.32
CA GLN A 67 2.71 -6.16 -1.36
C GLN A 67 3.90 -5.31 -0.85
N HIS A 68 3.71 -3.99 -0.77
CA HIS A 68 4.68 -3.02 -0.24
C HIS A 68 5.99 -2.89 -1.02
N VAL A 69 6.04 -3.32 -2.29
CA VAL A 69 7.27 -3.34 -3.10
C VAL A 69 7.88 -1.96 -3.38
N HIS A 70 7.07 -0.89 -3.33
CA HIS A 70 7.53 0.49 -3.57
C HIS A 70 8.60 0.97 -2.57
N GLN A 71 8.76 0.32 -1.41
CA GLN A 71 9.76 0.68 -0.39
C GLN A 71 11.09 -0.09 -0.55
N LEU A 72 11.13 -1.10 -1.43
CA LEU A 72 12.32 -1.91 -1.65
C LEU A 72 13.45 -1.13 -2.34
N PRO A 73 14.73 -1.43 -2.05
CA PRO A 73 15.87 -0.86 -2.77
C PRO A 73 15.72 -1.01 -4.29
N MET A 74 16.33 -0.13 -5.06
CA MET A 74 16.24 -0.01 -6.51
C MET A 74 14.85 0.40 -7.02
N ILE A 75 13.76 -0.10 -6.40
CA ILE A 75 12.38 0.26 -6.79
C ILE A 75 12.05 1.65 -6.24
N ARG A 76 12.30 1.92 -4.95
CA ARG A 76 12.03 3.24 -4.35
C ARG A 76 12.84 4.36 -5.01
N GLU A 77 14.11 4.10 -5.35
CA GLU A 77 14.94 5.09 -6.02
C GLU A 77 14.43 5.41 -7.42
N ALA A 78 14.05 4.37 -8.20
CA ALA A 78 13.46 4.55 -9.52
C ALA A 78 12.11 5.28 -9.46
N LEU A 79 11.26 4.91 -8.50
CA LEU A 79 9.97 5.55 -8.27
C LEU A 79 10.13 7.04 -7.94
N LEU A 80 10.96 7.37 -6.94
CA LEU A 80 11.17 8.76 -6.52
C LEU A 80 11.79 9.62 -7.63
N ALA A 81 12.68 9.06 -8.44
CA ALA A 81 13.25 9.77 -9.60
C ALA A 81 12.19 10.04 -10.66
N GLU A 82 11.31 9.09 -10.94
CA GLU A 82 10.26 9.26 -11.92
C GLU A 82 9.15 10.20 -11.43
N MET A 83 8.80 10.17 -10.16
CA MET A 83 7.90 11.13 -9.52
C MET A 83 8.43 12.56 -9.63
N GLU A 84 9.71 12.77 -9.30
CA GLU A 84 10.36 14.08 -9.42
C GLU A 84 10.38 14.58 -10.89
N ARG A 85 10.66 13.69 -11.83
CA ARG A 85 10.67 14.04 -13.26
C ARG A 85 9.29 14.47 -13.78
N ARG A 86 8.21 13.78 -13.37
CA ARG A 86 6.84 14.02 -13.88
C ARG A 86 6.07 15.05 -13.10
N TYR A 87 6.21 15.05 -11.77
CA TYR A 87 5.29 15.73 -10.86
C TYR A 87 5.96 16.76 -9.96
N ALA A 88 7.10 17.33 -10.36
CA ALA A 88 7.83 18.29 -9.51
C ALA A 88 6.96 19.47 -9.03
N ALA A 89 5.95 19.89 -9.80
CA ALA A 89 5.04 20.97 -9.44
C ALA A 89 3.92 20.54 -8.47
N SER A 90 3.55 19.25 -8.47
CA SER A 90 2.49 18.70 -7.62
C SER A 90 2.73 17.21 -7.40
N MET A 91 3.59 16.91 -6.42
CA MET A 91 3.98 15.54 -6.08
C MET A 91 2.79 14.76 -5.51
N PRO A 92 2.48 13.55 -6.04
CA PRO A 92 1.58 12.63 -5.36
C PRO A 92 2.14 12.25 -3.99
N TRP A 93 1.28 12.05 -3.00
CA TRP A 93 1.77 11.50 -1.73
C TRP A 93 2.09 10.00 -1.86
N LEU A 94 2.98 9.50 -1.00
CA LEU A 94 3.49 8.15 -1.07
C LEU A 94 3.20 7.41 0.25
N ARG A 95 2.69 6.18 0.16
CA ARG A 95 2.39 5.40 1.35
C ARG A 95 3.65 5.02 2.13
N TYR A 96 3.62 5.25 3.44
CA TYR A 96 4.64 4.86 4.41
C TYR A 96 4.11 3.74 5.30
N THR A 97 4.88 2.66 5.47
CA THR A 97 4.47 1.48 6.24
C THR A 97 5.27 1.29 7.53
N GLY A 98 6.21 2.19 7.84
CA GLY A 98 7.20 1.97 8.90
C GLY A 98 6.73 2.30 10.30
N ALA A 99 5.89 3.31 10.46
CA ALA A 99 5.32 3.63 11.76
C ALA A 99 3.95 2.95 11.90
N GLN A 100 3.79 2.17 12.97
CA GLN A 100 2.53 1.50 13.23
C GLN A 100 2.02 1.87 14.61
N ARG A 101 0.77 2.32 14.69
CA ARG A 101 0.10 2.46 15.98
C ARG A 101 -0.40 1.09 16.40
N LEU A 102 0.14 0.59 17.50
CA LEU A 102 -0.24 -0.70 18.04
C LEU A 102 -1.50 -0.52 18.90
N ALA A 103 -2.61 -1.03 18.41
CA ALA A 103 -3.80 -1.21 19.25
C ALA A 103 -3.59 -2.39 20.21
N THR A 104 -4.22 -2.34 21.36
CA THR A 104 -4.26 -3.46 22.31
C THR A 104 -5.08 -4.61 21.73
N GLY A 105 -4.67 -5.85 22.00
CA GLY A 105 -5.43 -7.04 21.59
C GLY A 105 -5.04 -7.65 20.25
N PHE A 106 -4.04 -7.11 19.55
CA PHE A 106 -3.54 -7.73 18.30
C PHE A 106 -2.75 -9.00 18.57
N ALA A 107 -3.00 -10.03 17.74
CA ALA A 107 -2.24 -11.25 17.76
C ALA A 107 -0.75 -10.97 17.49
N PHE A 108 0.13 -11.69 18.18
CA PHE A 108 1.57 -11.56 17.99
C PHE A 108 1.99 -11.72 16.52
N LYS A 109 1.32 -12.61 15.78
CA LYS A 109 1.55 -12.83 14.34
C LYS A 109 1.34 -11.57 13.49
N ASP A 110 0.27 -10.82 13.74
CA ASP A 110 -0.06 -9.62 12.96
C ASP A 110 0.96 -8.51 13.25
N ARG A 111 1.37 -8.36 14.51
CA ARG A 111 2.44 -7.43 14.92
C ARG A 111 3.78 -7.78 14.28
N PHE A 112 4.13 -9.07 14.27
CA PHE A 112 5.38 -9.55 13.67
C PHE A 112 5.40 -9.34 12.14
N LYS A 113 4.29 -9.66 11.45
CA LYS A 113 4.12 -9.40 10.02
C LYS A 113 4.30 -7.91 9.70
N ALA A 114 3.70 -7.06 10.49
CA ALA A 114 3.78 -5.62 10.35
C ALA A 114 5.23 -5.10 10.53
N GLN A 115 5.98 -5.65 11.48
CA GLN A 115 7.40 -5.31 11.68
C GLN A 115 8.28 -5.78 10.52
N ILE A 116 8.02 -6.96 9.95
CA ILE A 116 8.72 -7.43 8.74
C ILE A 116 8.49 -6.44 7.59
N ILE A 117 7.24 -6.07 7.34
CA ILE A 117 6.89 -5.11 6.29
C ILE A 117 7.64 -3.79 6.51
N ALA A 118 7.63 -3.26 7.72
CA ALA A 118 8.36 -2.03 8.06
C ALA A 118 9.87 -2.18 7.85
N GLY A 119 10.44 -3.35 8.14
CA GLY A 119 11.86 -3.64 7.99
C GLY A 119 12.34 -3.73 6.53
N LEU A 120 11.44 -3.89 5.56
CA LEU A 120 11.79 -4.03 4.14
C LEU A 120 12.19 -2.73 3.43
N GLY A 121 12.60 -1.69 4.16
CA GLY A 121 13.12 -0.45 3.58
C GLY A 121 12.28 0.80 3.81
N SER A 122 11.25 0.74 4.66
CA SER A 122 10.36 1.88 4.91
C SER A 122 11.10 3.12 5.45
N ARG A 123 12.10 2.94 6.32
CA ARG A 123 12.90 4.05 6.88
C ARG A 123 13.70 4.78 5.81
N ASP A 124 14.33 4.03 4.90
CA ASP A 124 15.07 4.62 3.78
C ASP A 124 14.14 5.32 2.80
N LEU A 125 12.98 4.70 2.49
CA LEU A 125 11.96 5.36 1.68
C LEU A 125 11.56 6.70 2.32
N LEU A 126 11.25 6.71 3.61
CA LEU A 126 10.88 7.94 4.34
C LEU A 126 11.98 9.02 4.24
N ARG A 127 13.24 8.63 4.46
CA ARG A 127 14.37 9.55 4.39
C ARG A 127 14.53 10.14 2.98
N LEU A 128 14.45 9.31 1.94
CA LEU A 128 14.60 9.75 0.55
C LEU A 128 13.41 10.58 0.08
N ALA A 129 12.20 10.19 0.43
CA ALA A 129 10.97 10.91 0.11
C ALA A 129 10.97 12.32 0.73
N ARG A 130 11.31 12.43 2.02
CA ARG A 130 11.44 13.72 2.72
C ARG A 130 12.48 14.63 2.07
N ALA A 131 13.62 14.10 1.67
CA ALA A 131 14.66 14.88 0.99
C ALA A 131 14.18 15.47 -0.36
N LYS A 132 13.15 14.87 -0.97
CA LYS A 132 12.51 15.33 -2.22
C LYS A 132 11.20 16.08 -2.00
N GLY A 133 10.82 16.37 -0.77
CA GLY A 133 9.56 17.06 -0.45
C GLY A 133 8.30 16.23 -0.68
N VAL A 134 8.41 14.91 -0.80
CA VAL A 134 7.26 14.03 -0.99
C VAL A 134 6.51 13.85 0.33
N THR A 135 5.21 14.14 0.32
CA THR A 135 4.32 13.92 1.46
C THR A 135 4.06 12.43 1.66
N MET A 136 3.99 12.00 2.92
CA MET A 136 3.69 10.61 3.30
C MET A 136 2.72 10.59 4.49
N ASN A 137 1.97 9.50 4.65
CA ASN A 137 1.17 9.29 5.85
C ASN A 137 2.05 9.20 7.10
N THR A 138 1.47 9.56 8.25
CA THR A 138 2.19 9.59 9.54
C THR A 138 2.40 8.18 10.09
N SER A 139 1.35 7.34 10.02
CA SER A 139 1.34 5.97 10.53
C SER A 139 0.52 5.08 9.60
N PHE A 140 0.65 3.77 9.77
CA PHE A 140 0.02 2.77 8.92
C PHE A 140 -0.61 1.66 9.75
N THR A 141 -1.86 1.31 9.44
CA THR A 141 -2.61 0.22 10.06
C THR A 141 -3.24 -0.68 9.00
N GLY A 142 -4.01 -1.69 9.40
CA GLY A 142 -4.71 -2.58 8.47
C GLY A 142 -3.95 -3.86 8.12
N VAL A 143 -2.81 -4.13 8.77
CA VAL A 143 -2.05 -5.37 8.54
C VAL A 143 -2.60 -6.48 9.42
N TYR A 144 -3.07 -7.57 8.81
CA TYR A 144 -3.53 -8.79 9.48
C TYR A 144 -3.38 -10.00 8.55
N ASP A 145 -3.81 -11.18 8.97
CA ASP A 145 -3.61 -12.44 8.24
C ASP A 145 -4.70 -12.78 7.21
N PHE A 146 -5.68 -11.90 6.98
CA PHE A 146 -6.83 -12.10 6.08
C PHE A 146 -7.71 -13.30 6.44
N GLN A 147 -7.96 -13.51 7.72
CA GLN A 147 -8.80 -14.59 8.23
C GLN A 147 -9.78 -14.09 9.29
N GLY A 148 -10.77 -14.91 9.60
CA GLY A 148 -11.69 -14.73 10.72
C GLY A 148 -12.99 -14.01 10.40
N GLY A 149 -13.26 -13.75 9.11
CA GLY A 149 -14.56 -13.24 8.65
C GLY A 149 -14.88 -11.84 9.16
N LYS A 150 -16.17 -11.53 9.11
CA LYS A 150 -16.74 -10.21 9.42
C LYS A 150 -16.53 -9.81 10.89
N GLU A 151 -16.79 -10.72 11.82
CA GLU A 151 -16.71 -10.46 13.26
C GLU A 151 -15.30 -10.06 13.68
N ARG A 152 -14.30 -10.83 13.25
CA ARG A 152 -12.91 -10.50 13.55
C ARG A 152 -12.46 -9.22 12.87
N TYR A 153 -12.83 -9.02 11.61
CA TYR A 153 -12.46 -7.80 10.89
C TYR A 153 -13.09 -6.56 11.52
N SER A 154 -14.35 -6.64 11.93
CA SER A 154 -15.04 -5.58 12.67
C SER A 154 -14.29 -5.20 13.96
N ALA A 155 -13.87 -6.20 14.75
CA ALA A 155 -13.07 -5.95 15.95
C ALA A 155 -11.71 -5.30 15.64
N LEU A 156 -11.03 -5.74 14.56
CA LEU A 156 -9.77 -5.17 14.11
C LEU A 156 -9.93 -3.70 13.66
N VAL A 157 -10.93 -3.42 12.82
CA VAL A 157 -11.21 -2.05 12.35
C VAL A 157 -11.46 -1.12 13.53
N LYS A 158 -12.32 -1.53 14.45
CA LYS A 158 -12.61 -0.74 15.66
C LYS A 158 -11.36 -0.46 16.49
N ALA A 159 -10.49 -1.46 16.66
CA ALA A 159 -9.24 -1.32 17.38
C ALA A 159 -8.23 -0.41 16.66
N TRP A 160 -8.15 -0.47 15.33
CA TRP A 160 -7.31 0.45 14.54
C TRP A 160 -7.83 1.88 14.63
N LEU A 161 -9.13 2.10 14.42
CA LEU A 161 -9.73 3.43 14.51
C LEU A 161 -9.51 4.08 15.88
N ALA A 162 -9.55 3.29 16.97
CA ALA A 162 -9.34 3.80 18.33
C ALA A 162 -7.94 4.39 18.57
N VAL A 163 -6.95 4.03 17.75
CA VAL A 163 -5.57 4.54 17.88
C VAL A 163 -5.13 5.42 16.72
N MET A 164 -5.92 5.54 15.66
CA MET A 164 -5.60 6.39 14.51
C MET A 164 -5.67 7.87 14.86
N GLN A 165 -4.87 8.65 14.17
CA GLN A 165 -4.79 10.10 14.27
C GLN A 165 -4.78 10.72 12.87
N HIS A 166 -4.89 12.06 12.83
CA HIS A 166 -4.80 12.81 11.58
C HIS A 166 -3.52 12.46 10.79
N GLY A 167 -3.67 12.19 9.49
CA GLY A 167 -2.58 11.81 8.60
C GLY A 167 -2.20 10.32 8.63
N ASP A 168 -2.86 9.48 9.42
CA ASP A 168 -2.66 8.03 9.39
C ASP A 168 -3.40 7.38 8.21
N SER A 169 -2.90 6.26 7.73
CA SER A 169 -3.54 5.45 6.69
C SER A 169 -3.91 4.07 7.19
N MET A 170 -5.06 3.57 6.78
CA MET A 170 -5.51 2.20 7.01
C MET A 170 -5.60 1.44 5.67
N MET A 171 -4.93 0.31 5.58
CA MET A 171 -5.02 -0.58 4.43
C MET A 171 -6.27 -1.46 4.53
N CYS A 172 -7.01 -1.56 3.46
CA CYS A 172 -8.14 -2.49 3.31
C CYS A 172 -8.20 -3.02 1.88
N HIS A 173 -8.91 -4.12 1.68
CA HIS A 173 -9.03 -4.80 0.39
C HIS A 173 -10.48 -5.23 0.10
N PRO A 174 -11.48 -4.35 0.32
CA PRO A 174 -12.88 -4.73 0.15
C PRO A 174 -13.19 -5.13 -1.29
N SER A 175 -14.11 -6.07 -1.46
CA SER A 175 -14.66 -6.43 -2.76
C SER A 175 -16.14 -6.80 -2.63
N LEU A 176 -16.92 -6.48 -3.66
CA LEU A 176 -18.34 -6.86 -3.78
C LEU A 176 -18.52 -8.33 -4.20
N SER A 177 -17.49 -8.95 -4.74
CA SER A 177 -17.52 -10.34 -5.19
C SER A 177 -16.21 -11.04 -4.88
N SER A 178 -16.27 -12.36 -4.66
CA SER A 178 -15.08 -13.19 -4.64
C SER A 178 -14.81 -13.70 -6.06
N VAL A 179 -13.55 -13.59 -6.49
CA VAL A 179 -13.09 -14.21 -7.73
C VAL A 179 -12.67 -15.65 -7.42
N GLN A 180 -13.01 -16.59 -8.30
CA GLN A 180 -12.50 -17.96 -8.21
C GLN A 180 -10.97 -17.89 -8.16
N ASP A 181 -10.36 -18.67 -7.27
CA ASP A 181 -8.90 -18.71 -7.03
C ASP A 181 -8.28 -17.49 -6.30
N ASP A 182 -9.07 -16.54 -5.79
CA ASP A 182 -8.57 -15.52 -4.87
C ASP A 182 -8.48 -16.10 -3.44
N PRO A 183 -7.27 -16.36 -2.90
CA PRO A 183 -7.10 -16.99 -1.59
C PRO A 183 -7.65 -16.15 -0.43
N VAL A 184 -7.93 -14.88 -0.67
CA VAL A 184 -8.49 -13.94 0.32
C VAL A 184 -9.87 -13.42 -0.07
N GLY A 185 -10.48 -13.98 -1.12
CA GLY A 185 -11.74 -13.50 -1.71
C GLY A 185 -12.89 -13.41 -0.70
N LEU A 186 -13.09 -14.44 0.12
CA LEU A 186 -14.13 -14.42 1.16
C LEU A 186 -13.87 -13.35 2.23
N GLN A 187 -12.60 -13.13 2.57
CA GLN A 187 -12.25 -12.10 3.54
C GLN A 187 -12.47 -10.69 2.96
N ARG A 188 -12.29 -10.48 1.66
CA ARG A 188 -12.59 -9.21 0.98
C ARG A 188 -14.08 -8.87 1.02
N LEU A 189 -14.96 -9.86 0.91
CA LEU A 189 -16.42 -9.68 1.10
C LEU A 189 -16.70 -9.22 2.53
N ALA A 190 -16.09 -9.89 3.52
CA ALA A 190 -16.23 -9.51 4.93
C ALA A 190 -15.71 -8.09 5.20
N GLU A 191 -14.59 -7.70 4.59
CA GLU A 191 -14.09 -6.33 4.66
C GLU A 191 -15.11 -5.33 4.10
N TYR A 192 -15.67 -5.63 2.92
CA TYR A 192 -16.69 -4.77 2.31
C TYR A 192 -17.90 -4.60 3.22
N GLU A 193 -18.44 -5.70 3.76
CA GLU A 193 -19.62 -5.66 4.64
C GLU A 193 -19.40 -4.82 5.90
N VAL A 194 -18.18 -4.84 6.48
CA VAL A 194 -17.84 -4.03 7.65
C VAL A 194 -17.67 -2.57 7.27
N LEU A 195 -16.91 -2.28 6.21
CA LEU A 195 -16.59 -0.90 5.82
C LEU A 195 -17.81 -0.15 5.23
N ALA A 196 -18.73 -0.87 4.57
CA ALA A 196 -19.97 -0.31 4.05
C ALA A 196 -21.13 -0.32 5.08
N GLY A 197 -20.92 -0.94 6.24
CA GLY A 197 -21.95 -1.08 7.27
C GLY A 197 -22.16 0.23 8.07
N SER A 198 -23.34 0.35 8.68
CA SER A 198 -23.72 1.50 9.52
C SER A 198 -22.80 1.72 10.71
N ASP A 199 -22.19 0.65 11.24
CA ASP A 199 -21.30 0.72 12.39
C ASP A 199 -20.02 1.51 12.08
N MET A 200 -19.55 1.46 10.83
CA MET A 200 -18.35 2.20 10.42
C MET A 200 -18.51 3.71 10.63
N GLN A 201 -19.66 4.27 10.25
CA GLN A 201 -19.96 5.68 10.46
C GLN A 201 -19.99 6.03 11.95
N GLN A 202 -20.62 5.19 12.77
CA GLN A 202 -20.67 5.38 14.22
C GLN A 202 -19.28 5.34 14.86
N TRP A 203 -18.40 4.43 14.43
CA TRP A 203 -17.02 4.38 14.93
C TRP A 203 -16.20 5.60 14.52
N LEU A 204 -16.34 6.07 13.28
CA LEU A 204 -15.68 7.31 12.83
C LEU A 204 -16.10 8.51 13.72
N GLU A 205 -17.39 8.65 14.00
CA GLU A 205 -17.91 9.69 14.89
C GLU A 205 -17.39 9.50 16.33
N GLN A 206 -17.45 8.28 16.88
CA GLN A 206 -16.97 7.94 18.22
C GLN A 206 -15.51 8.33 18.43
N TYR A 207 -14.66 8.11 17.43
CA TYR A 207 -13.22 8.39 17.50
C TYR A 207 -12.85 9.75 16.89
N SER A 208 -13.83 10.57 16.50
CA SER A 208 -13.63 11.88 15.88
C SER A 208 -12.73 11.83 14.62
N LEU A 209 -12.88 10.80 13.82
CA LEU A 209 -12.14 10.59 12.59
C LEU A 209 -12.96 10.99 11.37
N ARG A 210 -12.26 11.44 10.33
CA ARG A 210 -12.83 11.69 8.99
C ARG A 210 -11.96 11.03 7.94
N ILE A 211 -12.61 10.45 6.94
CA ILE A 211 -11.93 9.96 5.73
C ILE A 211 -11.64 11.19 4.86
N ALA A 212 -10.38 11.32 4.42
CA ALA A 212 -9.90 12.41 3.57
C ALA A 212 -10.25 12.18 2.09
#